data_33b5f0d54cb6217e28d324fb019eefa4
#
_entry.id   33b5f0d54cb6217e28d324fb019eefa4
#
_cell.length_a   1.000
_cell.length_b   1.000
_cell.length_c   1.000
_cell.angle_alpha   90.00
_cell.angle_beta   90.00
_cell.angle_gamma   90.00
#
_symmetry.space_group_name_H-M   'P 1'
#
loop_
_entity.id
_entity.type
_entity.pdbx_description
1 polymer ?
#
loop_
_entity_poly.entity_id
_entity_poly.type
_entity_poly.pdbx_seq_one_letter_code
_entity_poly.pdbx_strand_id
1 'polypeptide(L)'
;MNLQELKGKKISDLNTIARDLNIEGASSLRKQDLIFAILNAQTEQNGSIFGEGVLETLQDGFGFLRATDYNYLPGPDDIYVSPSQIRRFNLRTGDTVSGQIRPPKEGERYFALLKVESVNHESPEVARDKILFDNLTPLYPQEKLTLETTTENMPMRVIELVAPIGKGQRGLIVAPPRTGKTVLIQNIANSIAANHPEVYLIVLLIDERPEEVTDMQRSVNGEVVSSTFDEPATRHVQVAEMVIEKAKRLVEHKKDVVILLDSITRLARAYNTVLPPSGKILTGGVDANALQKPKRFFGAARNIEEGGSLTIIATALVDTGSKMDEVIFEEFKGTGNMELHLDRKLVEKRTFPAIDINKSGTRKEELLIEKSALNRIWILRKIIHPMNVVDSMEFLLDKLSEAKTNQAFLDSMSK
;
A
#
# COMPACT_ATOMS: atom_id res chain seq x y z
N MET A 1 -23.09 -10.33 16.00
CA MET A 1 -23.16 -9.69 14.65
C MET A 1 -22.00 -8.72 14.53
N ASN A 2 -21.40 -8.59 13.36
CA ASN A 2 -20.21 -7.75 13.15
C ASN A 2 -20.64 -6.41 12.53
N LEU A 3 -20.13 -5.30 13.07
CA LEU A 3 -20.40 -3.94 12.53
C LEU A 3 -20.02 -3.82 11.04
N GLN A 4 -18.91 -4.43 10.62
CA GLN A 4 -18.46 -4.40 9.22
C GLN A 4 -19.38 -5.17 8.29
N GLU A 5 -19.94 -6.32 8.74
CA GLU A 5 -20.92 -7.07 7.93
C GLU A 5 -22.18 -6.27 7.68
N LEU A 6 -22.66 -5.51 8.67
CA LEU A 6 -23.82 -4.63 8.51
C LEU A 6 -23.54 -3.49 7.54
N LYS A 7 -22.35 -2.92 7.57
CA LYS A 7 -21.95 -1.87 6.63
C LYS A 7 -21.92 -2.34 5.17
N GLY A 8 -21.48 -3.58 4.93
CA GLY A 8 -21.47 -4.21 3.60
C GLY A 8 -22.87 -4.50 3.02
N LYS A 9 -23.91 -4.58 3.86
CA LYS A 9 -25.28 -4.89 3.41
C LYS A 9 -25.96 -3.69 2.72
N LYS A 10 -26.86 -4.02 1.79
CA LYS A 10 -27.73 -3.02 1.16
C LYS A 10 -28.78 -2.52 2.18
N ILE A 11 -29.30 -1.31 1.96
CA ILE A 11 -30.28 -0.72 2.85
C ILE A 11 -31.59 -1.55 2.93
N SER A 12 -31.93 -2.26 1.85
CA SER A 12 -33.04 -3.22 1.81
C SER A 12 -32.87 -4.35 2.82
N ASP A 13 -31.66 -4.91 2.87
CA ASP A 13 -31.34 -6.05 3.73
C ASP A 13 -31.26 -5.63 5.20
N LEU A 14 -30.74 -4.42 5.46
CA LEU A 14 -30.75 -3.80 6.78
C LEU A 14 -32.18 -3.54 7.28
N ASN A 15 -33.09 -3.08 6.43
CA ASN A 15 -34.49 -2.90 6.77
C ASN A 15 -35.19 -4.22 7.11
N THR A 16 -34.79 -5.32 6.47
CA THR A 16 -35.33 -6.64 6.79
C THR A 16 -34.87 -7.07 8.19
N ILE A 17 -33.57 -6.96 8.48
CA ILE A 17 -33.01 -7.24 9.80
C ILE A 17 -33.67 -6.37 10.89
N ALA A 18 -33.88 -5.09 10.61
CA ALA A 18 -34.52 -4.18 11.55
C ALA A 18 -35.96 -4.54 11.87
N ARG A 19 -36.74 -5.05 10.88
CA ARG A 19 -38.07 -5.58 11.09
C ARG A 19 -38.09 -6.84 11.94
N ASP A 20 -37.13 -7.76 11.70
CA ASP A 20 -36.99 -8.99 12.49
C ASP A 20 -36.65 -8.68 13.96
N LEU A 21 -35.97 -7.56 14.21
CA LEU A 21 -35.65 -7.04 15.53
C LEU A 21 -36.73 -6.10 16.12
N ASN A 22 -37.87 -5.93 15.45
CA ASN A 22 -38.98 -5.07 15.86
C ASN A 22 -38.61 -3.60 16.08
N ILE A 23 -37.70 -3.05 15.24
CA ILE A 23 -37.30 -1.65 15.34
C ILE A 23 -38.35 -0.76 14.64
N GLU A 24 -39.04 0.07 15.43
CA GLU A 24 -40.04 1.01 14.91
C GLU A 24 -39.36 2.13 14.09
N GLY A 25 -39.99 2.53 12.97
CA GLY A 25 -39.50 3.62 12.14
C GLY A 25 -38.24 3.35 11.32
N ALA A 26 -37.77 2.10 11.25
CA ALA A 26 -36.55 1.70 10.57
C ALA A 26 -36.43 2.19 9.12
N SER A 27 -37.54 2.21 8.38
CA SER A 27 -37.59 2.62 6.96
C SER A 27 -37.30 4.11 6.72
N SER A 28 -37.43 4.96 7.74
CA SER A 28 -37.18 6.40 7.66
C SER A 28 -35.74 6.78 8.07
N LEU A 29 -34.96 5.83 8.62
CA LEU A 29 -33.62 6.07 9.09
C LEU A 29 -32.59 6.05 7.94
N ARG A 30 -31.54 6.88 8.05
CA ARG A 30 -30.38 6.80 7.18
C ARG A 30 -29.64 5.49 7.46
N LYS A 31 -28.87 5.01 6.49
CA LYS A 31 -28.14 3.72 6.60
C LYS A 31 -27.35 3.60 7.91
N GLN A 32 -26.66 4.66 8.34
CA GLN A 32 -25.91 4.68 9.59
C GLN A 32 -26.80 4.57 10.82
N ASP A 33 -27.85 5.40 10.91
CA ASP A 33 -28.78 5.40 12.03
C ASP A 33 -29.51 4.06 12.14
N LEU A 34 -29.79 3.42 11.00
CA LEU A 34 -30.38 2.09 10.93
C LEU A 34 -29.43 1.01 11.46
N ILE A 35 -28.14 1.06 11.11
CA ILE A 35 -27.11 0.16 11.66
C ILE A 35 -27.01 0.35 13.17
N PHE A 36 -26.99 1.59 13.65
CA PHE A 36 -26.99 1.89 15.09
C PHE A 36 -28.21 1.31 15.80
N ALA A 37 -29.40 1.49 15.25
CA ALA A 37 -30.64 0.96 15.83
C ALA A 37 -30.62 -0.57 15.89
N ILE A 38 -30.14 -1.24 14.83
CA ILE A 38 -29.99 -2.71 14.79
C ILE A 38 -29.01 -3.19 15.88
N LEU A 39 -27.87 -2.53 16.03
CA LEU A 39 -26.86 -2.89 17.02
C LEU A 39 -27.37 -2.67 18.47
N ASN A 40 -28.10 -1.59 18.71
CA ASN A 40 -28.73 -1.33 20.02
C ASN A 40 -29.76 -2.40 20.36
N ALA A 41 -30.70 -2.70 19.46
CA ALA A 41 -31.70 -3.73 19.68
C ALA A 41 -31.08 -5.10 19.93
N GLN A 42 -29.99 -5.42 19.25
CA GLN A 42 -29.26 -6.67 19.46
C GLN A 42 -28.58 -6.73 20.84
N THR A 43 -28.04 -5.59 21.31
CA THR A 43 -27.43 -5.51 22.65
C THR A 43 -28.46 -5.72 23.75
N GLU A 44 -29.69 -5.18 23.58
CA GLU A 44 -30.80 -5.38 24.52
C GLU A 44 -31.25 -6.84 24.60
N GLN A 45 -31.07 -7.60 23.52
CA GLN A 45 -31.33 -9.05 23.47
C GLN A 45 -30.17 -9.92 23.99
N ASN A 46 -29.20 -9.35 24.73
CA ASN A 46 -27.98 -10.01 25.23
C ASN A 46 -27.02 -10.50 24.12
N GLY A 47 -27.04 -9.91 22.94
CA GLY A 47 -26.10 -10.18 21.85
C GLY A 47 -24.78 -9.42 22.02
N SER A 48 -23.65 -10.11 21.85
CA SER A 48 -22.35 -9.45 21.78
C SER A 48 -22.16 -8.78 20.40
N ILE A 49 -21.73 -7.53 20.40
CA ILE A 49 -21.36 -6.80 19.18
C ILE A 49 -19.84 -6.87 19.03
N PHE A 50 -19.38 -7.12 17.81
CA PHE A 50 -17.97 -7.14 17.48
C PHE A 50 -17.62 -6.01 16.51
N GLY A 51 -16.47 -5.39 16.75
CA GLY A 51 -15.90 -4.37 15.89
C GLY A 51 -14.41 -4.59 15.68
N GLU A 52 -13.93 -4.09 14.57
CA GLU A 52 -12.53 -4.12 14.18
C GLU A 52 -12.14 -2.79 13.56
N GLY A 53 -10.89 -2.38 13.74
CA GLY A 53 -10.33 -1.20 13.11
C GLY A 53 -8.83 -1.07 13.38
N VAL A 54 -8.22 -0.10 12.75
CA VAL A 54 -6.79 0.22 12.95
C VAL A 54 -6.66 1.29 14.00
N LEU A 55 -5.88 1.01 15.05
CA LEU A 55 -5.71 1.91 16.18
C LEU A 55 -4.92 3.16 15.78
N GLU A 56 -5.47 4.32 16.10
CA GLU A 56 -4.76 5.59 16.20
C GLU A 56 -4.73 6.02 17.66
N THR A 57 -3.53 6.12 18.25
CA THR A 57 -3.36 6.63 19.62
C THR A 57 -3.20 8.14 19.61
N LEU A 58 -3.86 8.82 20.54
CA LEU A 58 -3.80 10.27 20.68
C LEU A 58 -2.90 10.69 21.85
N GLN A 59 -2.53 11.97 21.90
CA GLN A 59 -1.59 12.50 22.89
C GLN A 59 -2.04 12.30 24.34
N ASP A 60 -3.35 12.28 24.59
CA ASP A 60 -3.95 12.06 25.91
C ASP A 60 -3.91 10.58 26.36
N GLY A 61 -3.32 9.70 25.55
CA GLY A 61 -3.12 8.29 25.87
C GLY A 61 -4.30 7.36 25.61
N PHE A 62 -5.44 7.87 25.14
CA PHE A 62 -6.52 7.05 24.59
C PHE A 62 -6.38 6.94 23.06
N GLY A 63 -7.23 6.17 22.40
CA GLY A 63 -7.20 6.01 20.97
C GLY A 63 -8.57 5.70 20.36
N PHE A 64 -8.57 5.61 19.04
CA PHE A 64 -9.71 5.18 18.25
C PHE A 64 -9.31 4.09 17.26
N LEU A 65 -10.17 3.09 17.08
CA LEU A 65 -10.07 2.18 15.96
C LEU A 65 -10.71 2.84 14.75
N ARG A 66 -9.89 3.13 13.76
CA ARG A 66 -10.27 3.79 12.50
C ARG A 66 -10.71 2.76 11.48
N ALA A 67 -11.75 3.07 10.73
CA ALA A 67 -12.24 2.19 9.67
C ALA A 67 -11.52 2.43 8.34
N THR A 68 -11.28 1.35 7.60
CA THR A 68 -10.72 1.39 6.24
C THR A 68 -11.60 2.17 5.28
N ASP A 69 -12.93 2.09 5.46
CA ASP A 69 -13.94 2.80 4.64
C ASP A 69 -13.75 4.33 4.63
N TYR A 70 -13.11 4.88 5.67
CA TYR A 70 -12.77 6.30 5.79
C TYR A 70 -11.27 6.57 5.57
N ASN A 71 -10.56 5.64 4.93
CA ASN A 71 -9.11 5.73 4.73
C ASN A 71 -8.33 6.01 6.02
N TYR A 72 -8.77 5.40 7.15
CA TYR A 72 -8.22 5.58 8.50
C TYR A 72 -8.32 7.01 9.06
N LEU A 73 -9.09 7.88 8.44
CA LEU A 73 -9.39 9.22 8.97
C LEU A 73 -10.51 9.15 10.01
N PRO A 74 -10.61 10.17 10.90
CA PRO A 74 -11.70 10.25 11.86
C PRO A 74 -13.06 10.13 11.20
N GLY A 75 -13.88 9.21 11.71
CA GLY A 75 -15.20 8.91 11.19
C GLY A 75 -16.24 8.71 12.30
N PRO A 76 -17.53 8.70 11.96
CA PRO A 76 -18.61 8.54 12.93
C PRO A 76 -18.65 7.14 13.54
N ASP A 77 -18.03 6.17 12.88
CA ASP A 77 -18.03 4.75 13.29
C ASP A 77 -16.77 4.37 14.07
N ASP A 78 -15.98 5.35 14.49
CA ASP A 78 -14.78 5.11 15.26
C ASP A 78 -15.11 4.47 16.61
N ILE A 79 -14.25 3.53 17.03
CA ILE A 79 -14.43 2.81 18.29
C ILE A 79 -13.39 3.33 19.29
N TYR A 80 -13.86 3.87 20.39
CA TYR A 80 -13.00 4.37 21.47
C TYR A 80 -12.25 3.25 22.15
N VAL A 81 -10.95 3.43 22.38
CA VAL A 81 -10.06 2.53 23.11
C VAL A 81 -9.48 3.26 24.32
N SER A 82 -9.68 2.70 25.51
CA SER A 82 -9.23 3.33 26.75
C SER A 82 -7.71 3.26 26.95
N PRO A 83 -7.13 4.22 27.70
CA PRO A 83 -5.70 4.19 28.02
C PRO A 83 -5.28 2.92 28.77
N SER A 84 -6.18 2.34 29.56
CA SER A 84 -5.93 1.10 30.31
C SER A 84 -5.76 -0.10 29.38
N GLN A 85 -6.58 -0.20 28.32
CA GLN A 85 -6.46 -1.27 27.32
C GLN A 85 -5.20 -1.09 26.48
N ILE A 86 -4.88 0.14 26.03
CA ILE A 86 -3.65 0.44 25.30
C ILE A 86 -2.42 0.00 26.09
N ARG A 87 -2.34 0.36 27.37
CA ARG A 87 -1.22 -0.04 28.24
C ARG A 87 -1.19 -1.54 28.51
N ARG A 88 -2.34 -2.15 28.79
CA ARG A 88 -2.43 -3.57 29.14
C ARG A 88 -1.91 -4.48 28.04
N PHE A 89 -2.26 -4.18 26.79
CA PHE A 89 -1.91 -5.00 25.62
C PHE A 89 -0.73 -4.43 24.81
N ASN A 90 -0.07 -3.36 25.31
CA ASN A 90 1.02 -2.66 24.62
C ASN A 90 0.66 -2.27 23.18
N LEU A 91 -0.58 -1.77 22.99
CA LEU A 91 -1.10 -1.39 21.69
C LEU A 91 -0.41 -0.11 21.19
N ARG A 92 -0.26 -0.01 19.89
CA ARG A 92 0.35 1.13 19.21
C ARG A 92 -0.48 1.56 18.01
N THR A 93 -0.26 2.78 17.56
CA THR A 93 -0.81 3.24 16.28
C THR A 93 -0.43 2.27 15.16
N GLY A 94 -1.42 1.91 14.34
CA GLY A 94 -1.28 0.94 13.26
C GLY A 94 -1.68 -0.49 13.63
N ASP A 95 -1.82 -0.86 14.92
CA ASP A 95 -2.33 -2.18 15.29
C ASP A 95 -3.78 -2.35 14.82
N THR A 96 -4.06 -3.43 14.11
CA THR A 96 -5.43 -3.86 13.79
C THR A 96 -5.99 -4.60 15.00
N VAL A 97 -7.01 -4.02 15.64
CA VAL A 97 -7.60 -4.56 16.87
C VAL A 97 -9.03 -4.96 16.59
N SER A 98 -9.38 -6.19 16.95
CA SER A 98 -10.77 -6.66 16.96
C SER A 98 -11.20 -7.06 18.37
N GLY A 99 -12.49 -6.92 18.65
CA GLY A 99 -13.02 -7.28 19.94
C GLY A 99 -14.48 -6.93 20.15
N GLN A 100 -14.94 -7.18 21.36
CA GLN A 100 -16.29 -6.85 21.75
C GLN A 100 -16.42 -5.35 22.00
N ILE A 101 -17.46 -4.75 21.45
CA ILE A 101 -17.77 -3.34 21.58
C ILE A 101 -19.16 -3.14 22.20
N ARG A 102 -19.38 -1.96 22.74
CA ARG A 102 -20.71 -1.52 23.16
C ARG A 102 -21.13 -0.25 22.43
N PRO A 103 -22.42 -0.03 22.24
CA PRO A 103 -22.92 1.22 21.72
C PRO A 103 -22.63 2.40 22.67
N PRO A 104 -22.69 3.64 22.15
CA PRO A 104 -22.58 4.85 22.95
C PRO A 104 -23.66 4.91 24.03
N LYS A 105 -23.29 5.31 25.25
CA LYS A 105 -24.23 5.65 26.31
C LYS A 105 -24.74 7.07 26.11
N GLU A 106 -25.75 7.46 26.92
CA GLU A 106 -26.25 8.82 26.92
C GLU A 106 -25.10 9.85 27.17
N GLY A 107 -24.92 10.78 26.24
CA GLY A 107 -23.83 11.75 26.26
C GLY A 107 -22.52 11.29 25.59
N GLU A 108 -22.38 10.03 25.20
CA GLU A 108 -21.23 9.52 24.43
C GLU A 108 -21.52 9.62 22.90
N ARG A 109 -20.47 9.79 22.12
CA ARG A 109 -20.57 9.90 20.64
C ARG A 109 -20.11 8.64 19.90
N TYR A 110 -19.28 7.81 20.52
CA TYR A 110 -18.57 6.71 19.86
C TYR A 110 -18.87 5.37 20.53
N PHE A 111 -18.79 4.30 19.74
CA PHE A 111 -18.69 2.96 20.31
C PHE A 111 -17.48 2.86 21.23
N ALA A 112 -17.52 1.97 22.20
CA ALA A 112 -16.38 1.74 23.09
C ALA A 112 -15.97 0.26 23.06
N LEU A 113 -14.67 0.01 22.95
CA LEU A 113 -14.10 -1.32 23.04
C LEU A 113 -14.22 -1.83 24.49
N LEU A 114 -14.88 -2.97 24.67
CA LEU A 114 -15.04 -3.63 25.98
C LEU A 114 -13.92 -4.63 26.23
N LYS A 115 -13.66 -5.50 25.25
CA LYS A 115 -12.70 -6.58 25.37
C LYS A 115 -11.92 -6.73 24.07
N VAL A 116 -10.60 -6.74 24.15
CA VAL A 116 -9.72 -7.06 23.02
C VAL A 116 -9.74 -8.57 22.84
N GLU A 117 -10.02 -9.04 21.63
CA GLU A 117 -10.01 -10.46 21.27
C GLU A 117 -8.86 -10.85 20.37
N SER A 118 -8.49 -9.97 19.44
CA SER A 118 -7.27 -10.15 18.65
C SER A 118 -6.56 -8.83 18.37
N VAL A 119 -5.26 -8.93 18.12
CA VAL A 119 -4.38 -7.84 17.68
C VAL A 119 -3.59 -8.36 16.49
N ASN A 120 -3.72 -7.70 15.34
CA ASN A 120 -3.10 -8.11 14.07
C ASN A 120 -3.39 -9.59 13.72
N HIS A 121 -4.63 -10.02 13.98
CA HIS A 121 -5.15 -11.38 13.76
C HIS A 121 -4.52 -12.47 14.65
N GLU A 122 -3.81 -12.10 15.72
CA GLU A 122 -3.24 -13.00 16.70
C GLU A 122 -3.82 -12.75 18.10
N SER A 123 -3.57 -13.67 19.05
CA SER A 123 -4.02 -13.47 20.43
C SER A 123 -3.32 -12.26 21.06
N PRO A 124 -4.00 -11.50 21.93
CA PRO A 124 -3.43 -10.31 22.54
C PRO A 124 -2.17 -10.59 23.37
N GLU A 125 -2.03 -11.81 23.91
CA GLU A 125 -0.87 -12.26 24.69
C GLU A 125 0.37 -12.37 23.79
N VAL A 126 0.24 -12.98 22.60
CA VAL A 126 1.32 -13.09 21.60
C VAL A 126 1.70 -11.71 21.08
N ALA A 127 0.70 -10.89 20.77
CA ALA A 127 0.91 -9.54 20.25
C ALA A 127 1.68 -8.62 21.23
N ARG A 128 1.54 -8.85 22.56
CA ARG A 128 2.22 -8.04 23.56
C ARG A 128 3.73 -8.22 23.58
N ASP A 129 4.21 -9.42 23.28
CA ASP A 129 5.63 -9.80 23.42
C ASP A 129 6.42 -9.68 22.11
N LYS A 130 5.83 -9.04 21.08
CA LYS A 130 6.46 -8.82 19.77
C LYS A 130 7.70 -7.93 19.83
N ILE A 131 8.66 -8.21 18.95
CA ILE A 131 9.80 -7.32 18.71
C ILE A 131 9.34 -6.13 17.87
N LEU A 132 9.71 -4.92 18.30
CA LEU A 132 9.33 -3.70 17.59
C LEU A 132 10.06 -3.61 16.24
N PHE A 133 9.40 -3.05 15.24
CA PHE A 133 9.91 -2.92 13.88
C PHE A 133 11.31 -2.28 13.81
N ASP A 134 11.57 -1.26 14.61
CA ASP A 134 12.85 -0.55 14.62
C ASP A 134 14.00 -1.39 15.21
N ASN A 135 13.70 -2.45 15.94
CA ASN A 135 14.65 -3.38 16.54
C ASN A 135 14.86 -4.66 15.72
N LEU A 136 14.09 -4.83 14.62
CA LEU A 136 14.23 -5.97 13.72
C LEU A 136 15.47 -5.82 12.84
N THR A 137 16.14 -6.94 12.54
CA THR A 137 17.38 -6.98 11.75
C THR A 137 17.09 -6.86 10.26
N PRO A 138 17.51 -5.76 9.57
CA PRO A 138 17.22 -5.58 8.15
C PRO A 138 18.17 -6.40 7.27
N LEU A 139 17.60 -7.06 6.26
CA LEU A 139 18.30 -7.80 5.20
C LEU A 139 18.02 -7.21 3.82
N TYR A 140 18.89 -7.56 2.86
CA TYR A 140 18.54 -7.39 1.45
C TYR A 140 17.39 -8.30 1.04
N PRO A 141 16.59 -7.94 0.02
CA PRO A 141 15.64 -8.85 -0.59
C PRO A 141 16.32 -10.15 -1.05
N GLN A 142 15.76 -11.29 -0.65
CA GLN A 142 16.29 -12.64 -0.97
C GLN A 142 15.25 -13.52 -1.66
N GLU A 143 13.97 -13.19 -1.51
CA GLU A 143 12.86 -13.91 -2.13
C GLU A 143 12.19 -13.02 -3.18
N LYS A 144 12.14 -13.50 -4.42
CA LYS A 144 11.53 -12.78 -5.53
C LYS A 144 10.00 -12.81 -5.45
N LEU A 145 9.36 -11.67 -5.67
CA LEU A 145 7.94 -11.58 -5.96
C LEU A 145 7.72 -11.90 -7.44
N THR A 146 7.13 -13.05 -7.73
CA THR A 146 6.81 -13.47 -9.09
C THR A 146 5.65 -12.65 -9.62
N LEU A 147 5.87 -11.96 -10.74
CA LEU A 147 4.88 -11.11 -11.39
C LEU A 147 4.29 -11.76 -12.65
N GLU A 148 4.99 -12.69 -13.25
CA GLU A 148 4.50 -13.42 -14.42
C GLU A 148 3.23 -14.19 -14.06
N THR A 149 2.12 -13.94 -14.78
CA THR A 149 0.82 -14.61 -14.59
C THR A 149 0.40 -15.35 -15.84
N THR A 150 0.16 -14.62 -16.92
CA THR A 150 -0.24 -15.17 -18.22
C THR A 150 0.76 -14.82 -19.30
N THR A 151 0.79 -15.56 -20.39
CA THR A 151 1.66 -15.31 -21.55
C THR A 151 1.45 -13.90 -22.13
N GLU A 152 0.23 -13.39 -22.05
CA GLU A 152 -0.18 -12.10 -22.63
C GLU A 152 0.20 -10.92 -21.76
N ASN A 153 0.50 -11.12 -20.46
CA ASN A 153 0.86 -10.05 -19.55
C ASN A 153 2.33 -9.63 -19.74
N MET A 154 2.63 -9.07 -20.93
CA MET A 154 3.97 -8.66 -21.30
C MET A 154 4.61 -7.65 -20.33
N PRO A 155 3.89 -6.66 -19.77
CA PRO A 155 4.49 -5.74 -18.80
C PRO A 155 5.14 -6.46 -17.63
N MET A 156 4.48 -7.45 -17.05
CA MET A 156 5.00 -8.18 -15.87
C MET A 156 6.16 -9.09 -16.24
N ARG A 157 6.11 -9.71 -17.41
CA ARG A 157 7.22 -10.50 -17.94
C ARG A 157 8.48 -9.65 -18.16
N VAL A 158 8.32 -8.45 -18.71
CA VAL A 158 9.43 -7.51 -18.93
C VAL A 158 10.03 -7.06 -17.59
N ILE A 159 9.19 -6.63 -16.62
CA ILE A 159 9.67 -6.19 -15.30
C ILE A 159 10.47 -7.28 -14.62
N GLU A 160 9.99 -8.51 -14.65
CA GLU A 160 10.64 -9.64 -13.98
C GLU A 160 12.04 -9.95 -14.53
N LEU A 161 12.28 -9.68 -15.82
CA LEU A 161 13.59 -9.83 -16.47
C LEU A 161 14.50 -8.61 -16.26
N VAL A 162 13.92 -7.40 -16.26
CA VAL A 162 14.70 -6.15 -16.30
C VAL A 162 14.93 -5.56 -14.92
N ALA A 163 13.93 -5.62 -14.05
CA ALA A 163 13.97 -5.03 -12.72
C ALA A 163 13.16 -5.90 -11.74
N PRO A 164 13.66 -7.10 -11.39
CA PRO A 164 12.96 -8.01 -10.49
C PRO A 164 12.71 -7.36 -9.14
N ILE A 165 11.53 -7.63 -8.58
CA ILE A 165 11.11 -7.14 -7.27
C ILE A 165 11.20 -8.28 -6.26
N GLY A 166 11.85 -8.02 -5.14
CA GLY A 166 11.94 -8.98 -4.03
C GLY A 166 11.18 -8.50 -2.80
N LYS A 167 10.85 -9.42 -1.89
CA LYS A 167 10.29 -9.12 -0.58
C LYS A 167 11.28 -8.24 0.20
N GLY A 168 10.83 -7.05 0.63
CA GLY A 168 11.69 -6.03 1.24
C GLY A 168 12.29 -5.01 0.27
N GLN A 169 11.87 -5.00 -1.00
CA GLN A 169 12.38 -4.08 -2.02
C GLN A 169 11.97 -2.62 -1.75
N ARG A 170 12.89 -1.68 -2.00
CA ARG A 170 12.61 -0.24 -2.12
C ARG A 170 12.71 0.16 -3.58
N GLY A 171 11.58 0.13 -4.30
CA GLY A 171 11.55 0.38 -5.73
C GLY A 171 10.96 1.74 -6.07
N LEU A 172 11.55 2.41 -7.08
CA LEU A 172 11.00 3.59 -7.70
C LEU A 172 10.57 3.29 -9.13
N ILE A 173 9.31 3.59 -9.45
CA ILE A 173 8.81 3.68 -10.82
C ILE A 173 8.92 5.14 -11.25
N VAL A 174 9.94 5.44 -12.05
CA VAL A 174 10.24 6.79 -12.53
C VAL A 174 9.39 7.06 -13.75
N ALA A 175 8.38 7.91 -13.59
CA ALA A 175 7.34 8.07 -14.60
C ALA A 175 7.18 9.52 -15.03
N PRO A 176 7.48 9.86 -16.31
CA PRO A 176 6.99 11.07 -16.93
C PRO A 176 5.44 11.05 -16.99
N PRO A 177 4.77 12.22 -17.03
CA PRO A 177 3.33 12.26 -17.18
C PRO A 177 2.83 11.51 -18.42
N ARG A 178 1.69 10.80 -18.29
CA ARG A 178 1.00 10.06 -19.36
C ARG A 178 1.79 8.86 -19.93
N THR A 179 2.61 8.22 -19.13
CA THR A 179 3.37 7.02 -19.55
C THR A 179 2.73 5.69 -19.11
N GLY A 180 1.50 5.70 -18.60
CA GLY A 180 0.78 4.48 -18.21
C GLY A 180 1.14 3.96 -16.82
N LYS A 181 1.67 4.82 -15.92
CA LYS A 181 2.05 4.44 -14.55
C LYS A 181 0.94 3.71 -13.77
N THR A 182 -0.30 4.22 -13.85
CA THR A 182 -1.46 3.69 -13.11
C THR A 182 -1.79 2.26 -13.54
N VAL A 183 -1.83 2.02 -14.86
CA VAL A 183 -2.04 0.67 -15.43
C VAL A 183 -0.93 -0.29 -15.01
N LEU A 184 0.31 0.20 -14.94
CA LEU A 184 1.45 -0.61 -14.51
C LEU A 184 1.32 -1.02 -13.04
N ILE A 185 0.93 -0.09 -12.17
CA ILE A 185 0.68 -0.37 -10.74
C ILE A 185 -0.46 -1.37 -10.57
N GLN A 186 -1.56 -1.23 -11.32
CA GLN A 186 -2.67 -2.18 -11.32
C GLN A 186 -2.21 -3.59 -11.71
N ASN A 187 -1.40 -3.69 -12.76
CA ASN A 187 -0.85 -4.97 -13.20
C ASN A 187 0.08 -5.60 -12.14
N ILE A 188 0.96 -4.81 -11.51
CA ILE A 188 1.82 -5.27 -10.41
C ILE A 188 0.95 -5.75 -9.25
N ALA A 189 -0.05 -4.96 -8.83
CA ALA A 189 -0.96 -5.30 -7.75
C ALA A 189 -1.69 -6.62 -8.01
N ASN A 190 -2.28 -6.78 -9.19
CA ASN A 190 -3.02 -7.99 -9.56
C ASN A 190 -2.12 -9.22 -9.67
N SER A 191 -0.90 -9.05 -10.16
CA SER A 191 0.08 -10.15 -10.23
C SER A 191 0.54 -10.60 -8.84
N ILE A 192 0.78 -9.67 -7.92
CA ILE A 192 1.11 -9.98 -6.53
C ILE A 192 -0.08 -10.69 -5.87
N ALA A 193 -1.30 -10.18 -6.00
CA ALA A 193 -2.49 -10.78 -5.41
C ALA A 193 -2.77 -12.20 -5.95
N ALA A 194 -2.45 -12.47 -7.23
CA ALA A 194 -2.64 -13.77 -7.85
C ALA A 194 -1.56 -14.79 -7.46
N ASN A 195 -0.29 -14.38 -7.45
CA ASN A 195 0.84 -15.29 -7.24
C ASN A 195 1.25 -15.40 -5.76
N HIS A 196 0.94 -14.40 -4.93
CA HIS A 196 1.34 -14.28 -3.54
C HIS A 196 0.15 -13.95 -2.63
N PRO A 197 -0.83 -14.87 -2.49
CA PRO A 197 -2.01 -14.64 -1.64
C PRO A 197 -1.68 -14.48 -0.15
N GLU A 198 -0.48 -14.90 0.27
CA GLU A 198 0.04 -14.72 1.63
C GLU A 198 0.46 -13.27 1.94
N VAL A 199 0.73 -12.47 0.90
CA VAL A 199 1.21 -11.09 1.03
C VAL A 199 0.05 -10.14 1.32
N TYR A 200 0.24 -9.28 2.32
CA TYR A 200 -0.69 -8.20 2.59
C TYR A 200 -0.43 -7.03 1.64
N LEU A 201 -1.30 -6.86 0.66
CA LEU A 201 -1.16 -5.83 -0.37
C LEU A 201 -1.94 -4.57 -0.02
N ILE A 202 -1.24 -3.44 0.02
CA ILE A 202 -1.82 -2.10 0.20
C ILE A 202 -1.48 -1.25 -1.02
N VAL A 203 -2.48 -0.64 -1.64
CA VAL A 203 -2.31 0.41 -2.64
C VAL A 203 -2.64 1.75 -2.00
N LEU A 204 -1.65 2.63 -1.92
CA LEU A 204 -1.79 3.96 -1.33
C LEU A 204 -1.76 5.03 -2.42
N LEU A 205 -2.89 5.73 -2.60
CA LEU A 205 -3.07 6.77 -3.60
C LEU A 205 -3.09 8.14 -2.92
N ILE A 206 -2.11 8.98 -3.20
CA ILE A 206 -1.97 10.32 -2.61
C ILE A 206 -2.11 11.40 -3.69
N ASP A 207 -3.07 12.30 -3.49
CA ASP A 207 -3.35 13.42 -4.39
C ASP A 207 -3.68 12.95 -5.82
N GLU A 208 -4.33 11.76 -5.94
CA GLU A 208 -4.82 11.22 -7.21
C GLU A 208 -6.30 11.57 -7.41
N ARG A 209 -6.80 11.33 -8.63
CA ARG A 209 -8.18 11.67 -8.99
C ARG A 209 -9.19 10.67 -8.44
N PRO A 210 -10.40 11.10 -8.01
CA PRO A 210 -11.43 10.19 -7.50
C PRO A 210 -11.79 9.06 -8.46
N GLU A 211 -11.83 9.32 -9.77
CA GLU A 211 -12.09 8.28 -10.78
C GLU A 211 -10.98 7.23 -10.86
N GLU A 212 -9.70 7.62 -10.70
CA GLU A 212 -8.56 6.68 -10.66
C GLU A 212 -8.59 5.84 -9.38
N VAL A 213 -9.00 6.43 -8.26
CA VAL A 213 -9.23 5.71 -6.99
C VAL A 213 -10.32 4.65 -7.15
N THR A 214 -11.45 5.03 -7.73
CA THR A 214 -12.58 4.10 -7.94
C THR A 214 -12.20 2.95 -8.87
N ASP A 215 -11.44 3.25 -9.93
CA ASP A 215 -10.96 2.22 -10.86
C ASP A 215 -10.00 1.24 -10.16
N MET A 216 -9.07 1.76 -9.35
CA MET A 216 -8.16 0.94 -8.57
C MET A 216 -8.90 0.03 -7.57
N GLN A 217 -9.88 0.57 -6.84
CA GLN A 217 -10.71 -0.19 -5.89
C GLN A 217 -11.51 -1.32 -6.55
N ARG A 218 -11.90 -1.15 -7.82
CA ARG A 218 -12.66 -2.16 -8.56
C ARG A 218 -11.78 -3.22 -9.24
N SER A 219 -10.56 -2.85 -9.59
CA SER A 219 -9.66 -3.68 -10.40
C SER A 219 -8.63 -4.45 -9.58
N VAL A 220 -8.34 -4.03 -8.35
CA VAL A 220 -7.28 -4.63 -7.52
C VAL A 220 -7.89 -5.43 -6.37
N ASN A 221 -7.41 -6.66 -6.21
CA ASN A 221 -7.72 -7.49 -5.03
C ASN A 221 -6.69 -7.22 -3.92
N GLY A 222 -6.89 -6.14 -3.19
CA GLY A 222 -6.05 -5.68 -2.09
C GLY A 222 -6.70 -4.52 -1.36
N GLU A 223 -6.05 -4.04 -0.31
CA GLU A 223 -6.51 -2.87 0.41
C GLU A 223 -6.14 -1.60 -0.36
N VAL A 224 -7.13 -0.81 -0.77
CA VAL A 224 -6.91 0.48 -1.44
C VAL A 224 -7.23 1.61 -0.47
N VAL A 225 -6.23 2.40 -0.13
CA VAL A 225 -6.32 3.56 0.76
C VAL A 225 -5.96 4.81 -0.04
N SER A 226 -6.75 5.85 0.10
CA SER A 226 -6.56 7.05 -0.73
C SER A 226 -6.79 8.35 0.03
N SER A 227 -6.16 9.39 -0.46
CA SER A 227 -6.51 10.78 -0.19
C SER A 227 -6.43 11.54 -1.51
N THR A 228 -7.59 11.98 -2.01
CA THR A 228 -7.77 12.56 -3.34
C THR A 228 -7.35 14.02 -3.42
N PHE A 229 -7.15 14.54 -4.62
CA PHE A 229 -6.57 15.89 -4.85
C PHE A 229 -7.42 17.05 -4.28
N ASP A 230 -8.70 16.83 -4.03
CA ASP A 230 -9.63 17.78 -3.42
C ASP A 230 -9.50 17.87 -1.89
N GLU A 231 -8.73 16.96 -1.27
CA GLU A 231 -8.47 16.96 0.16
C GLU A 231 -7.24 17.81 0.53
N PRO A 232 -7.17 18.38 1.73
CA PRO A 232 -6.03 19.17 2.16
C PRO A 232 -4.78 18.30 2.39
N ALA A 233 -3.59 18.88 2.22
CA ALA A 233 -2.30 18.21 2.38
C ALA A 233 -2.12 17.51 3.75
N THR A 234 -2.75 18.03 4.81
CA THR A 234 -2.75 17.40 6.14
C THR A 234 -3.37 16.00 6.12
N ARG A 235 -4.43 15.78 5.34
CA ARG A 235 -5.04 14.46 5.17
C ARG A 235 -4.14 13.49 4.43
N HIS A 236 -3.46 13.95 3.36
CA HIS A 236 -2.47 13.13 2.65
C HIS A 236 -1.42 12.57 3.60
N VAL A 237 -0.91 13.43 4.48
CA VAL A 237 0.10 13.05 5.49
C VAL A 237 -0.48 12.07 6.50
N GLN A 238 -1.67 12.34 7.07
CA GLN A 238 -2.30 11.47 8.07
C GLN A 238 -2.56 10.07 7.53
N VAL A 239 -3.11 9.97 6.32
CA VAL A 239 -3.39 8.68 5.67
C VAL A 239 -2.09 7.90 5.45
N ALA A 240 -1.04 8.54 4.94
CA ALA A 240 0.25 7.91 4.73
C ALA A 240 0.90 7.45 6.04
N GLU A 241 0.82 8.24 7.12
CA GLU A 241 1.33 7.87 8.45
C GLU A 241 0.57 6.66 9.02
N MET A 242 -0.75 6.60 8.87
CA MET A 242 -1.54 5.44 9.31
C MET A 242 -1.19 4.17 8.54
N VAL A 243 -1.04 4.26 7.21
CA VAL A 243 -0.68 3.12 6.36
C VAL A 243 0.70 2.56 6.72
N ILE A 244 1.71 3.41 6.88
CA ILE A 244 3.06 2.93 7.20
C ILE A 244 3.13 2.32 8.61
N GLU A 245 2.43 2.88 9.59
CA GLU A 245 2.39 2.31 10.92
C GLU A 245 1.64 0.97 10.94
N LYS A 246 0.52 0.84 10.21
CA LYS A 246 -0.14 -0.45 10.01
C LYS A 246 0.79 -1.49 9.39
N ALA A 247 1.47 -1.13 8.31
CA ALA A 247 2.42 -2.02 7.64
C ALA A 247 3.53 -2.50 8.60
N LYS A 248 4.12 -1.60 9.39
CA LYS A 248 5.13 -1.97 10.39
C LYS A 248 4.57 -2.94 11.44
N ARG A 249 3.33 -2.71 11.93
CA ARG A 249 2.69 -3.62 12.90
C ARG A 249 2.51 -5.02 12.33
N LEU A 250 2.05 -5.13 11.06
CA LEU A 250 1.92 -6.43 10.39
C LEU A 250 3.27 -7.15 10.24
N VAL A 251 4.33 -6.41 9.90
CA VAL A 251 5.69 -6.99 9.79
C VAL A 251 6.22 -7.47 11.14
N GLU A 252 5.92 -6.78 12.26
CA GLU A 252 6.24 -7.26 13.62
C GLU A 252 5.60 -8.62 13.92
N HIS A 253 4.49 -8.96 13.25
CA HIS A 253 3.82 -10.24 13.26
C HIS A 253 4.26 -11.18 12.13
N LYS A 254 5.46 -10.97 11.58
CA LYS A 254 6.10 -11.79 10.52
C LYS A 254 5.28 -11.90 9.23
N LYS A 255 4.44 -10.91 8.94
CA LYS A 255 3.70 -10.84 7.68
C LYS A 255 4.57 -10.17 6.61
N ASP A 256 4.43 -10.64 5.37
CA ASP A 256 4.96 -9.96 4.19
C ASP A 256 3.97 -8.91 3.74
N VAL A 257 4.41 -7.65 3.71
CA VAL A 257 3.57 -6.51 3.33
C VAL A 257 4.15 -5.82 2.11
N VAL A 258 3.31 -5.53 1.14
CA VAL A 258 3.65 -4.73 -0.04
C VAL A 258 2.81 -3.46 -0.06
N ILE A 259 3.47 -2.31 -0.14
CA ILE A 259 2.84 -1.02 -0.37
C ILE A 259 3.18 -0.56 -1.79
N LEU A 260 2.16 -0.34 -2.61
CA LEU A 260 2.26 0.33 -3.90
C LEU A 260 1.80 1.78 -3.72
N LEU A 261 2.74 2.73 -3.80
CA LEU A 261 2.46 4.15 -3.53
C LEU A 261 2.42 4.97 -4.83
N ASP A 262 1.30 5.57 -5.13
CA ASP A 262 1.16 6.56 -6.20
C ASP A 262 0.71 7.91 -5.61
N SER A 263 1.59 8.91 -5.44
CA SER A 263 3.01 8.95 -5.70
C SER A 263 3.82 9.49 -4.52
N ILE A 264 5.09 9.08 -4.43
CA ILE A 264 6.03 9.61 -3.42
C ILE A 264 6.30 11.11 -3.63
N THR A 265 6.28 11.57 -4.88
CA THR A 265 6.46 12.99 -5.23
C THR A 265 5.35 13.85 -4.63
N ARG A 266 4.10 13.41 -4.73
CA ARG A 266 2.95 14.13 -4.18
C ARG A 266 2.92 14.05 -2.65
N LEU A 267 3.29 12.91 -2.08
CA LEU A 267 3.45 12.78 -0.63
C LEU A 267 4.52 13.74 -0.10
N ALA A 268 5.66 13.85 -0.78
CA ALA A 268 6.72 14.79 -0.41
C ALA A 268 6.27 16.25 -0.51
N ARG A 269 5.49 16.61 -1.53
CA ARG A 269 4.88 17.93 -1.64
C ARG A 269 3.91 18.23 -0.49
N ALA A 270 3.10 17.24 -0.09
CA ALA A 270 2.19 17.39 1.03
C ALA A 270 2.94 17.66 2.34
N TYR A 271 4.01 16.92 2.61
CA TYR A 271 4.87 17.19 3.77
C TYR A 271 5.52 18.56 3.70
N ASN A 272 5.95 19.02 2.52
CA ASN A 272 6.53 20.37 2.35
C ASN A 272 5.51 21.48 2.65
N THR A 273 4.22 21.21 2.42
CA THR A 273 3.15 22.18 2.72
C THR A 273 2.76 22.17 4.20
N VAL A 274 2.78 21.02 4.86
CA VAL A 274 2.28 20.83 6.23
C VAL A 274 3.31 21.18 7.29
N LEU A 275 4.61 20.92 7.01
CA LEU A 275 5.66 21.17 8.00
C LEU A 275 5.93 22.65 8.19
N PRO A 276 6.16 23.10 9.45
CA PRO A 276 6.59 24.48 9.72
C PRO A 276 7.91 24.76 8.97
N PRO A 277 8.05 25.93 8.36
CA PRO A 277 9.27 26.29 7.63
C PRO A 277 10.49 26.32 8.56
N SER A 278 11.56 25.61 8.17
CA SER A 278 12.82 25.59 8.91
C SER A 278 13.67 26.85 8.72
N GLY A 279 13.29 27.70 7.76
CA GLY A 279 14.09 28.86 7.32
C GLY A 279 15.20 28.50 6.35
N LYS A 280 15.43 27.21 6.05
CA LYS A 280 16.41 26.72 5.08
C LYS A 280 15.69 26.08 3.90
N ILE A 281 15.62 26.80 2.79
CA ILE A 281 14.96 26.34 1.57
C ILE A 281 16.02 25.84 0.59
N LEU A 282 15.84 24.59 0.12
CA LEU A 282 16.62 23.98 -0.95
C LEU A 282 16.15 24.52 -2.32
N THR A 283 16.92 24.24 -3.37
CA THR A 283 16.52 24.52 -4.75
C THR A 283 15.11 23.95 -5.01
N GLY A 284 14.30 24.66 -5.80
CA GLY A 284 12.92 24.22 -6.11
C GLY A 284 11.88 24.50 -5.03
N GLY A 285 12.23 25.22 -3.94
CA GLY A 285 11.28 25.59 -2.90
C GLY A 285 10.97 24.49 -1.88
N VAL A 286 11.84 23.48 -1.76
CA VAL A 286 11.71 22.40 -0.79
C VAL A 286 12.36 22.82 0.54
N ASP A 287 11.62 22.74 1.65
CA ASP A 287 12.19 22.92 2.97
C ASP A 287 13.16 21.78 3.31
N ALA A 288 14.30 22.11 3.93
CA ALA A 288 15.34 21.12 4.26
C ALA A 288 14.84 19.95 5.12
N ASN A 289 13.82 20.18 5.95
CA ASN A 289 13.24 19.15 6.83
C ASN A 289 12.07 18.40 6.18
N ALA A 290 11.49 18.92 5.09
CA ALA A 290 10.27 18.39 4.49
C ALA A 290 10.41 16.95 3.99
N LEU A 291 11.59 16.57 3.52
CA LEU A 291 11.84 15.24 2.96
C LEU A 291 12.20 14.17 3.99
N GLN A 292 12.42 14.53 5.26
CA GLN A 292 12.84 13.56 6.28
C GLN A 292 11.77 12.48 6.52
N LYS A 293 10.51 12.87 6.71
CA LYS A 293 9.41 11.91 6.94
C LYS A 293 9.11 11.04 5.72
N PRO A 294 8.97 11.59 4.49
CA PRO A 294 8.85 10.78 3.27
C PRO A 294 10.03 9.83 3.05
N LYS A 295 11.25 10.25 3.34
CA LYS A 295 12.43 9.36 3.28
C LYS A 295 12.36 8.23 4.32
N ARG A 296 11.88 8.50 5.54
CA ARG A 296 11.64 7.46 6.56
C ARG A 296 10.55 6.51 6.13
N PHE A 297 9.48 7.01 5.52
CA PHE A 297 8.42 6.19 4.93
C PHE A 297 9.02 5.20 3.91
N PHE A 298 9.67 5.70 2.88
CA PHE A 298 10.26 4.88 1.83
C PHE A 298 11.42 4.02 2.35
N GLY A 299 12.24 4.54 3.23
CA GLY A 299 13.37 3.85 3.86
C GLY A 299 12.96 2.75 4.85
N ALA A 300 11.68 2.66 5.23
CA ALA A 300 11.19 1.58 6.08
C ALA A 300 11.18 0.23 5.34
N ALA A 301 11.13 0.23 4.00
CA ALA A 301 11.14 -1.01 3.21
C ALA A 301 12.43 -1.81 3.46
N ARG A 302 12.27 -3.05 3.90
CA ARG A 302 13.34 -4.00 4.21
C ARG A 302 12.83 -5.43 4.29
N ASN A 303 13.67 -6.38 4.00
CA ASN A 303 13.49 -7.77 4.41
C ASN A 303 13.99 -7.95 5.85
N ILE A 304 13.44 -8.88 6.60
CA ILE A 304 13.69 -9.03 8.05
C ILE A 304 14.20 -10.43 8.34
N GLU A 305 15.29 -10.53 9.12
CA GLU A 305 15.92 -11.81 9.51
C GLU A 305 14.98 -12.65 10.38
N GLU A 306 14.24 -12.01 11.29
CA GLU A 306 13.31 -12.67 12.20
C GLU A 306 12.01 -13.13 11.51
N GLY A 307 11.83 -12.81 10.24
CA GLY A 307 10.69 -13.14 9.39
C GLY A 307 9.78 -11.95 9.10
N GLY A 308 9.08 -12.06 7.98
CA GLY A 308 8.28 -10.96 7.43
C GLY A 308 9.11 -9.97 6.61
N SER A 309 8.43 -9.13 5.84
CA SER A 309 9.09 -8.11 5.01
C SER A 309 8.18 -6.93 4.76
N LEU A 310 8.77 -5.77 4.53
CA LEU A 310 8.08 -4.58 4.04
C LEU A 310 8.66 -4.19 2.69
N THR A 311 7.88 -4.34 1.65
CA THR A 311 8.21 -3.91 0.27
C THR A 311 7.47 -2.61 -0.02
N ILE A 312 8.16 -1.60 -0.55
CA ILE A 312 7.54 -0.36 -0.99
C ILE A 312 7.97 -0.07 -2.43
N ILE A 313 7.00 -0.05 -3.33
CA ILE A 313 7.18 0.36 -4.73
C ILE A 313 6.42 1.66 -4.91
N ALA A 314 7.15 2.74 -5.14
CA ALA A 314 6.58 4.08 -5.22
C ALA A 314 6.80 4.69 -6.61
N THR A 315 5.81 5.42 -7.12
CA THR A 315 6.00 6.22 -8.33
C THR A 315 6.65 7.56 -7.99
N ALA A 316 7.65 7.92 -8.78
CA ALA A 316 8.30 9.22 -8.76
C ALA A 316 8.01 9.95 -10.07
N LEU A 317 7.43 11.15 -9.97
CA LEU A 317 7.10 11.97 -11.13
C LEU A 317 8.33 12.75 -11.60
N VAL A 318 8.63 12.64 -12.88
CA VAL A 318 9.73 13.37 -13.53
C VAL A 318 9.22 14.08 -14.78
N ASP A 319 10.00 15.00 -15.34
CA ASP A 319 9.65 15.77 -16.56
C ASP A 319 8.30 16.51 -16.44
N THR A 320 7.95 16.95 -15.24
CA THR A 320 6.72 17.72 -14.98
C THR A 320 6.88 19.22 -15.25
N GLY A 321 8.10 19.68 -15.48
CA GLY A 321 8.46 21.09 -15.55
C GLY A 321 8.60 21.76 -14.17
N SER A 322 8.45 21.00 -13.08
CA SER A 322 8.60 21.49 -11.71
C SER A 322 10.00 21.19 -11.17
N LYS A 323 10.76 22.24 -10.82
CA LYS A 323 12.06 22.09 -10.16
C LYS A 323 11.94 21.39 -8.78
N MET A 324 10.81 21.52 -8.11
CA MET A 324 10.53 20.81 -6.87
C MET A 324 10.54 19.29 -7.09
N ASP A 325 9.91 18.80 -8.14
CA ASP A 325 9.85 17.38 -8.45
C ASP A 325 11.22 16.80 -8.80
N GLU A 326 12.04 17.58 -9.51
CA GLU A 326 13.42 17.19 -9.81
C GLU A 326 14.24 17.00 -8.54
N VAL A 327 14.14 17.94 -7.58
CA VAL A 327 14.82 17.84 -6.29
C VAL A 327 14.29 16.64 -5.49
N ILE A 328 12.99 16.45 -5.43
CA ILE A 328 12.37 15.31 -4.74
C ILE A 328 12.89 14.01 -5.35
N PHE A 329 12.87 13.88 -6.68
CA PHE A 329 13.35 12.67 -7.36
C PHE A 329 14.81 12.36 -7.02
N GLU A 330 15.72 13.34 -7.15
CA GLU A 330 17.15 13.15 -6.85
C GLU A 330 17.38 12.73 -5.38
N GLU A 331 16.60 13.24 -4.45
CA GLU A 331 16.68 12.88 -3.03
C GLU A 331 16.20 11.45 -2.73
N PHE A 332 15.26 10.91 -3.50
CA PHE A 332 14.77 9.53 -3.36
C PHE A 332 15.57 8.50 -4.16
N LYS A 333 16.14 8.89 -5.30
CA LYS A 333 16.96 8.03 -6.15
C LYS A 333 18.10 7.35 -5.38
N GLY A 334 18.76 8.09 -4.49
CA GLY A 334 19.81 7.52 -3.63
C GLY A 334 19.32 6.57 -2.53
N THR A 335 18.01 6.58 -2.21
CA THR A 335 17.43 5.75 -1.15
C THR A 335 16.91 4.41 -1.68
N GLY A 336 16.49 4.35 -2.93
CA GLY A 336 16.00 3.14 -3.59
C GLY A 336 17.08 2.10 -3.89
N ASN A 337 16.67 0.85 -4.03
CA ASN A 337 17.51 -0.26 -4.48
C ASN A 337 16.96 -0.96 -5.74
N MET A 338 15.94 -0.39 -6.36
CA MET A 338 15.35 -0.80 -7.64
C MET A 338 14.79 0.44 -8.32
N GLU A 339 15.02 0.57 -9.61
CA GLU A 339 14.47 1.64 -10.44
C GLU A 339 13.86 1.05 -11.72
N LEU A 340 12.64 1.48 -12.03
CA LEU A 340 11.94 1.16 -13.27
C LEU A 340 11.60 2.47 -13.98
N HIS A 341 12.30 2.76 -15.06
CA HIS A 341 12.14 4.01 -15.80
C HIS A 341 11.12 3.84 -16.94
N LEU A 342 10.12 4.73 -16.99
CA LEU A 342 9.20 4.84 -18.12
C LEU A 342 9.67 5.95 -19.09
N ASP A 343 9.46 5.76 -20.39
CA ASP A 343 9.88 6.72 -21.42
C ASP A 343 8.73 7.10 -22.36
N ARG A 344 8.57 8.41 -22.63
CA ARG A 344 7.53 8.95 -23.50
C ARG A 344 7.67 8.51 -24.96
N LYS A 345 8.90 8.29 -25.46
CA LYS A 345 9.15 7.88 -26.83
C LYS A 345 8.45 6.56 -27.18
N LEU A 346 8.40 5.64 -26.18
CA LEU A 346 7.67 4.38 -26.34
C LEU A 346 6.15 4.63 -26.46
N VAL A 347 5.61 5.53 -25.64
CA VAL A 347 4.18 5.89 -25.70
C VAL A 347 3.82 6.54 -27.04
N GLU A 348 4.66 7.45 -27.53
CA GLU A 348 4.49 8.11 -28.83
C GLU A 348 4.48 7.10 -29.99
N LYS A 349 5.27 6.03 -29.88
CA LYS A 349 5.31 4.90 -30.81
C LYS A 349 4.23 3.85 -30.54
N ARG A 350 3.44 3.99 -29.44
CA ARG A 350 2.46 3.02 -28.97
C ARG A 350 3.05 1.62 -28.66
N THR A 351 4.31 1.60 -28.27
CA THR A 351 5.00 0.40 -27.79
C THR A 351 4.84 0.28 -26.28
N PHE A 352 4.18 -0.77 -25.80
CA PHE A 352 3.91 -0.99 -24.39
C PHE A 352 4.40 -2.37 -23.94
N PRO A 353 4.94 -2.48 -22.69
CA PRO A 353 5.08 -1.43 -21.66
C PRO A 353 6.11 -0.36 -22.05
N ALA A 354 5.85 0.88 -21.62
CA ALA A 354 6.72 2.02 -21.93
C ALA A 354 7.99 2.06 -21.05
N ILE A 355 8.67 0.94 -20.87
CA ILE A 355 9.81 0.77 -19.98
C ILE A 355 11.14 0.99 -20.72
N ASP A 356 11.99 1.88 -20.22
CA ASP A 356 13.37 2.01 -20.66
C ASP A 356 14.22 0.90 -20.01
N ILE A 357 14.53 -0.13 -20.79
CA ILE A 357 15.25 -1.33 -20.32
C ILE A 357 16.65 -0.96 -19.83
N ASN A 358 17.32 -0.04 -20.53
CA ASN A 358 18.71 0.31 -20.24
C ASN A 358 18.87 1.12 -18.93
N LYS A 359 17.85 1.90 -18.55
CA LYS A 359 17.86 2.67 -17.30
C LYS A 359 17.27 1.92 -16.10
N SER A 360 16.57 0.82 -16.36
CA SER A 360 15.89 0.05 -15.32
C SER A 360 16.76 -1.06 -14.76
N GLY A 361 16.58 -1.36 -13.47
CA GLY A 361 17.31 -2.46 -12.84
C GLY A 361 17.11 -2.55 -11.33
N THR A 362 17.53 -3.67 -10.77
CA THR A 362 17.51 -3.96 -9.34
C THR A 362 18.93 -4.18 -8.82
N ARG A 363 19.27 -3.54 -7.71
CA ARG A 363 20.55 -3.78 -7.02
C ARG A 363 20.50 -5.14 -6.34
N LYS A 364 21.63 -5.88 -6.39
CA LYS A 364 21.72 -7.21 -5.80
C LYS A 364 20.74 -8.21 -6.41
N GLU A 365 20.44 -8.08 -7.71
CA GLU A 365 19.54 -9.00 -8.43
C GLU A 365 20.02 -10.47 -8.36
N GLU A 366 21.31 -10.69 -8.12
CA GLU A 366 21.91 -12.01 -7.91
C GLU A 366 21.37 -12.74 -6.66
N LEU A 367 20.72 -12.04 -5.73
CA LEU A 367 20.06 -12.64 -4.58
C LEU A 367 18.62 -13.10 -4.90
N LEU A 368 18.04 -12.60 -5.99
CA LEU A 368 16.65 -12.86 -6.40
C LEU A 368 16.51 -13.83 -7.56
N ILE A 369 17.58 -13.98 -8.34
CA ILE A 369 17.56 -14.73 -9.60
C ILE A 369 18.58 -15.85 -9.52
N GLU A 370 18.19 -17.05 -9.95
CA GLU A 370 19.09 -18.19 -10.07
C GLU A 370 20.24 -17.88 -11.02
N LYS A 371 21.44 -18.34 -10.68
CA LYS A 371 22.71 -18.03 -11.40
C LYS A 371 22.64 -18.36 -12.90
N SER A 372 21.98 -19.44 -13.28
CA SER A 372 21.82 -19.85 -14.69
C SER A 372 20.97 -18.84 -15.47
N ALA A 373 19.84 -18.42 -14.91
CA ALA A 373 18.96 -17.41 -15.48
C ALA A 373 19.61 -16.03 -15.51
N LEU A 374 20.32 -15.65 -14.43
CA LEU A 374 21.03 -14.38 -14.33
C LEU A 374 22.09 -14.21 -15.43
N ASN A 375 22.88 -15.25 -15.72
CA ASN A 375 23.87 -15.22 -16.80
C ASN A 375 23.22 -14.95 -18.18
N ARG A 376 22.06 -15.53 -18.44
CA ARG A 376 21.31 -15.32 -19.69
C ARG A 376 20.72 -13.89 -19.76
N ILE A 377 20.20 -13.40 -18.65
CA ILE A 377 19.73 -11.99 -18.56
C ILE A 377 20.89 -11.03 -18.83
N TRP A 378 22.09 -11.30 -18.33
CA TRP A 378 23.24 -10.45 -18.62
C TRP A 378 23.66 -10.50 -20.09
N ILE A 379 23.56 -11.66 -20.74
CA ILE A 379 23.79 -11.76 -22.19
C ILE A 379 22.72 -10.95 -22.94
N LEU A 380 21.45 -11.08 -22.56
CA LEU A 380 20.35 -10.33 -23.14
C LEU A 380 20.59 -8.79 -23.01
N ARG A 381 20.97 -8.33 -21.83
CA ARG A 381 21.32 -6.91 -21.60
C ARG A 381 22.49 -6.42 -22.46
N LYS A 382 23.51 -7.25 -22.68
CA LYS A 382 24.61 -6.91 -23.60
C LYS A 382 24.17 -6.74 -25.05
N ILE A 383 23.21 -7.54 -25.49
CA ILE A 383 22.62 -7.43 -26.84
C ILE A 383 21.78 -6.17 -26.97
N ILE A 384 20.98 -5.85 -25.96
CA ILE A 384 20.04 -4.73 -25.95
C ILE A 384 20.74 -3.37 -25.74
N HIS A 385 21.81 -3.34 -24.96
CA HIS A 385 22.48 -2.11 -24.52
C HIS A 385 22.84 -1.12 -25.65
N PRO A 386 23.33 -1.53 -26.84
CA PRO A 386 23.65 -0.62 -27.95
C PRO A 386 22.41 -0.09 -28.67
N MET A 387 21.22 -0.64 -28.41
CA MET A 387 19.98 -0.24 -29.08
C MET A 387 19.40 1.02 -28.43
N ASN A 388 18.66 1.83 -29.21
CA ASN A 388 17.89 2.92 -28.65
C ASN A 388 16.67 2.37 -27.84
N VAL A 389 15.99 3.24 -27.10
CA VAL A 389 14.92 2.83 -26.17
C VAL A 389 13.74 2.13 -26.87
N VAL A 390 13.42 2.53 -28.11
CA VAL A 390 12.31 1.94 -28.87
C VAL A 390 12.71 0.58 -29.42
N ASP A 391 13.83 0.51 -30.13
CA ASP A 391 14.32 -0.74 -30.73
C ASP A 391 14.59 -1.81 -29.67
N SER A 392 15.10 -1.41 -28.49
CA SER A 392 15.34 -2.33 -27.37
C SER A 392 14.07 -2.98 -26.85
N MET A 393 12.98 -2.21 -26.71
CA MET A 393 11.70 -2.73 -26.25
C MET A 393 11.02 -3.57 -27.32
N GLU A 394 10.99 -3.11 -28.58
CA GLU A 394 10.42 -3.87 -29.70
C GLU A 394 11.12 -5.23 -29.87
N PHE A 395 12.47 -5.23 -29.82
CA PHE A 395 13.27 -6.46 -29.87
C PHE A 395 12.91 -7.40 -28.73
N LEU A 396 12.82 -6.90 -27.49
CA LEU A 396 12.48 -7.75 -26.34
C LEU A 396 11.07 -8.33 -26.44
N LEU A 397 10.10 -7.53 -26.83
CA LEU A 397 8.70 -7.95 -26.99
C LEU A 397 8.55 -9.01 -28.08
N ASP A 398 9.23 -8.83 -29.24
CA ASP A 398 9.26 -9.80 -30.32
C ASP A 398 9.77 -11.15 -29.81
N LYS A 399 10.91 -11.17 -29.14
CA LYS A 399 11.50 -12.39 -28.58
C LYS A 399 10.67 -13.03 -27.46
N LEU A 400 10.02 -12.23 -26.59
CA LEU A 400 9.13 -12.75 -25.57
C LEU A 400 7.84 -13.36 -26.15
N SER A 401 7.35 -12.84 -27.27
CA SER A 401 6.16 -13.37 -27.95
C SER A 401 6.34 -14.80 -28.48
N GLU A 402 7.58 -15.18 -28.82
CA GLU A 402 7.93 -16.53 -29.28
C GLU A 402 7.88 -17.58 -28.14
N ALA A 403 7.86 -17.15 -26.88
CA ALA A 403 7.94 -18.04 -25.72
C ALA A 403 6.75 -17.83 -24.75
N LYS A 404 6.18 -18.91 -24.23
CA LYS A 404 5.03 -18.86 -23.32
C LYS A 404 5.36 -18.28 -21.94
N THR A 405 6.59 -18.48 -21.47
CA THR A 405 7.06 -18.04 -20.15
C THR A 405 8.46 -17.43 -20.24
N ASN A 406 8.84 -16.65 -19.25
CA ASN A 406 10.19 -16.10 -19.14
C ASN A 406 11.26 -17.20 -19.03
N GLN A 407 10.95 -18.29 -18.32
CA GLN A 407 11.87 -19.42 -18.23
C GLN A 407 12.06 -20.08 -19.61
N ALA A 408 10.98 -20.32 -20.36
CA ALA A 408 11.07 -20.88 -21.72
C ALA A 408 11.86 -19.97 -22.67
N PHE A 409 11.68 -18.65 -22.54
CA PHE A 409 12.46 -17.66 -23.29
C PHE A 409 13.96 -17.76 -22.94
N LEU A 410 14.31 -17.74 -21.66
CA LEU A 410 15.70 -17.85 -21.23
C LEU A 410 16.34 -19.17 -21.66
N ASP A 411 15.58 -20.28 -21.63
CA ASP A 411 16.06 -21.60 -22.08
C ASP A 411 16.32 -21.63 -23.58
N SER A 412 15.54 -20.90 -24.38
CA SER A 412 15.76 -20.80 -25.82
C SER A 412 17.08 -20.11 -26.20
N MET A 413 17.58 -19.24 -25.34
CA MET A 413 18.88 -18.55 -25.56
C MET A 413 20.10 -19.46 -25.46
N SER A 414 19.93 -20.71 -25.03
CA SER A 414 21.01 -21.71 -24.90
C SER A 414 21.16 -22.58 -26.12
N LYS A 415 20.28 -22.44 -27.11
CA LYS A 415 20.29 -23.15 -28.39
C LYS A 415 20.86 -22.29 -29.50
#